data_69eae09e4300b85aa13c57bea1debcfa
#
_entry.id   69eae09e4300b85aa13c57bea1debcfa
#
_cell.length_a   1.000
_cell.length_b   1.000
_cell.length_c   1.000
_cell.angle_alpha   90.00
_cell.angle_beta   90.00
_cell.angle_gamma   90.00
#
_symmetry.space_group_name_H-M   'P 1'
#
loop_
_entity.id
_entity.type
_entity.pdbx_description
1 polymer ?
#
loop_
_entity_poly.entity_id
_entity_poly.type
_entity_poly.pdbx_seq_one_letter_code
_entity_poly.pdbx_strand_id
1 'polypeptide(L)'
;MERKSSFIVDFWERVFHILSKISPFYWSRKVTKNRSYTFVEGWVLGNLIISILCSLVVYWVPLASWILYTLLVYGLLRVFEIIVYQLNVLIFDPYRAQRQNKEYAIHSATRMVVLLLHNYVEIMFWYTAVILCLINIYGSEVYFSWGQFVQQNVLCIATFNSDFLETPRMSAIPALSHVVFMEIISGLIMTLISLSRFIGLLPPVAEKRGREKA
;
A
#
# COMPACT_ATOMS: atom_id res chain seq x y z
N MET A 1 12.56 -34.51 7.88
CA MET A 1 11.96 -33.85 9.07
C MET A 1 10.74 -33.08 8.60
N GLU A 2 9.53 -33.63 8.74
CA GLU A 2 8.30 -32.87 8.44
C GLU A 2 8.19 -31.74 9.45
N ARG A 3 8.42 -30.49 8.98
CA ARG A 3 8.09 -29.31 9.78
C ARG A 3 6.56 -29.25 9.90
N LYS A 4 6.06 -29.47 11.12
CA LYS A 4 4.65 -29.24 11.44
C LYS A 4 4.27 -27.82 11.02
N SER A 5 3.41 -27.70 10.00
CA SER A 5 2.83 -26.41 9.62
C SER A 5 2.07 -25.84 10.82
N SER A 6 2.24 -24.55 11.11
CA SER A 6 1.47 -23.91 12.17
C SER A 6 0.05 -23.68 11.66
N PHE A 7 -0.97 -24.13 12.41
CA PHE A 7 -2.38 -23.91 12.09
C PHE A 7 -2.69 -22.44 11.78
N ILE A 8 -2.11 -21.52 12.55
CA ILE A 8 -2.31 -20.06 12.37
C ILE A 8 -1.76 -19.60 11.01
N VAL A 9 -0.58 -20.09 10.62
CA VAL A 9 0.02 -19.70 9.33
C VAL A 9 -0.79 -20.24 8.16
N ASP A 10 -1.25 -21.48 8.24
CA ASP A 10 -2.09 -22.10 7.20
C ASP A 10 -3.46 -21.40 7.09
N PHE A 11 -4.03 -20.96 8.22
CA PHE A 11 -5.27 -20.20 8.24
C PHE A 11 -5.10 -18.85 7.51
N TRP A 12 -4.10 -18.06 7.90
CA TRP A 12 -3.85 -16.76 7.29
C TRP A 12 -3.43 -16.87 5.82
N GLU A 13 -2.67 -17.91 5.47
CA GLU A 13 -2.33 -18.18 4.07
C GLU A 13 -3.58 -18.35 3.20
N ARG A 14 -4.58 -19.10 3.67
CA ARG A 14 -5.86 -19.27 2.97
C ARG A 14 -6.64 -17.96 2.88
N VAL A 15 -6.73 -17.21 3.98
CA VAL A 15 -7.39 -15.91 4.01
C VAL A 15 -6.77 -14.97 2.97
N PHE A 16 -5.45 -14.78 2.99
CA PHE A 16 -4.75 -13.91 2.05
C PHE A 16 -4.81 -14.42 0.60
N HIS A 17 -4.87 -15.73 0.39
CA HIS A 17 -5.11 -16.31 -0.93
C HIS A 17 -6.50 -15.93 -1.47
N ILE A 18 -7.52 -15.95 -0.62
CA ILE A 18 -8.89 -15.53 -1.01
C ILE A 18 -8.92 -14.02 -1.26
N LEU A 19 -8.37 -13.21 -0.35
CA LEU A 19 -8.30 -11.76 -0.48
C LEU A 19 -7.58 -11.31 -1.76
N SER A 20 -6.53 -12.02 -2.17
CA SER A 20 -5.82 -11.72 -3.41
C SER A 20 -6.67 -11.89 -4.68
N LYS A 21 -7.76 -12.69 -4.63
CA LYS A 21 -8.68 -12.86 -5.76
C LYS A 21 -9.66 -11.70 -5.94
N ILE A 22 -9.84 -10.87 -4.90
CA ILE A 22 -10.66 -9.65 -4.96
C ILE A 22 -9.91 -8.53 -5.71
N SER A 23 -8.60 -8.63 -5.81
CA SER A 23 -7.70 -7.65 -6.39
C SER A 23 -7.99 -7.39 -7.87
N PRO A 24 -8.15 -6.10 -8.31
CA PRO A 24 -8.19 -5.71 -9.71
C PRO A 24 -6.98 -6.20 -10.52
N PHE A 25 -5.79 -6.22 -9.92
CA PHE A 25 -4.57 -6.74 -10.54
C PHE A 25 -4.65 -8.25 -10.86
N TYR A 26 -5.25 -9.04 -9.99
CA TYR A 26 -5.47 -10.45 -10.24
C TYR A 26 -6.30 -10.68 -11.50
N TRP A 27 -7.40 -9.95 -11.64
CA TRP A 27 -8.27 -10.03 -12.79
C TRP A 27 -7.62 -9.50 -14.07
N SER A 28 -6.90 -8.39 -13.98
CA SER A 28 -6.11 -7.82 -15.08
C SER A 28 -5.09 -8.83 -15.63
N ARG A 29 -4.32 -9.50 -14.76
CA ARG A 29 -3.38 -10.56 -15.16
C ARG A 29 -4.07 -11.77 -15.78
N LYS A 30 -5.26 -12.12 -15.30
CA LYS A 30 -6.04 -13.24 -15.82
C LYS A 30 -6.57 -12.94 -17.22
N VAL A 31 -7.06 -11.73 -17.45
CA VAL A 31 -7.60 -11.29 -18.74
C VAL A 31 -6.48 -11.12 -19.79
N THR A 32 -5.41 -10.44 -19.43
CA THR A 32 -4.30 -10.18 -20.38
C THR A 32 -3.41 -11.39 -20.60
N LYS A 33 -3.53 -12.45 -19.77
CA LYS A 33 -2.63 -13.62 -19.74
C LYS A 33 -1.13 -13.25 -19.65
N ASN A 34 -0.84 -11.99 -19.36
CA ASN A 34 0.51 -11.45 -19.31
C ASN A 34 1.12 -11.65 -17.93
N ARG A 35 2.25 -12.36 -17.87
CA ARG A 35 3.01 -12.64 -16.66
C ARG A 35 4.38 -11.93 -16.66
N SER A 36 4.61 -11.00 -17.59
CA SER A 36 5.89 -10.31 -17.69
C SER A 36 6.13 -9.36 -16.51
N TYR A 37 7.39 -9.16 -16.18
CA TYR A 37 7.79 -8.19 -15.15
C TYR A 37 7.45 -6.76 -15.55
N THR A 38 7.57 -6.42 -16.84
CA THR A 38 7.22 -5.10 -17.40
C THR A 38 5.75 -4.77 -17.22
N PHE A 39 4.86 -5.78 -17.28
CA PHE A 39 3.44 -5.57 -17.01
C PHE A 39 3.20 -5.14 -15.56
N VAL A 40 3.89 -5.75 -14.59
CA VAL A 40 3.78 -5.38 -13.17
C VAL A 40 4.28 -3.97 -12.94
N GLU A 41 5.40 -3.59 -13.54
CA GLU A 41 5.97 -2.23 -13.45
C GLU A 41 5.04 -1.19 -14.06
N GLY A 42 4.51 -1.47 -15.25
CA GLY A 42 3.53 -0.62 -15.91
C GLY A 42 2.24 -0.46 -15.11
N TRP A 43 1.79 -1.53 -14.45
CA TRP A 43 0.62 -1.50 -13.58
C TRP A 43 0.83 -0.60 -12.37
N VAL A 44 1.96 -0.74 -11.66
CA VAL A 44 2.30 0.06 -10.47
C VAL A 44 2.48 1.52 -10.85
N LEU A 45 3.29 1.81 -11.89
CA LEU A 45 3.53 3.19 -12.34
C LEU A 45 2.24 3.85 -12.86
N GLY A 46 1.44 3.11 -13.63
CA GLY A 46 0.16 3.60 -14.14
C GLY A 46 -0.81 3.98 -13.03
N ASN A 47 -0.95 3.13 -12.01
CA ASN A 47 -1.83 3.44 -10.87
C ASN A 47 -1.30 4.58 -10.00
N LEU A 48 0.01 4.73 -9.85
CA LEU A 48 0.59 5.91 -9.18
C LEU A 48 0.22 7.20 -9.94
N ILE A 49 0.38 7.22 -11.26
CA ILE A 49 -0.01 8.38 -12.07
C ILE A 49 -1.52 8.65 -11.95
N ILE A 50 -2.34 7.61 -12.03
CA ILE A 50 -3.80 7.72 -11.87
C ILE A 50 -4.16 8.28 -10.50
N SER A 51 -3.53 7.84 -9.40
CA SER A 51 -3.81 8.34 -8.05
C SER A 51 -3.51 9.84 -7.92
N ILE A 52 -2.39 10.30 -8.49
CA ILE A 52 -2.02 11.72 -8.53
C ILE A 52 -3.07 12.51 -9.32
N LEU A 53 -3.40 12.06 -10.53
CA LEU A 53 -4.39 12.72 -11.38
C LEU A 53 -5.77 12.75 -10.74
N CYS A 54 -6.23 11.64 -10.13
CA CYS A 54 -7.50 11.61 -9.43
C CYS A 54 -7.54 12.61 -8.27
N SER A 55 -6.49 12.69 -7.46
CA SER A 55 -6.42 13.66 -6.35
C SER A 55 -6.47 15.11 -6.83
N LEU A 56 -5.80 15.42 -7.96
CA LEU A 56 -5.85 16.75 -8.59
C LEU A 56 -7.24 17.06 -9.14
N VAL A 57 -7.84 16.11 -9.88
CA VAL A 57 -9.17 16.30 -10.49
C VAL A 57 -10.24 16.52 -9.42
N VAL A 58 -10.23 15.69 -8.36
CA VAL A 58 -11.20 15.82 -7.26
C VAL A 58 -11.03 17.17 -6.52
N TYR A 59 -9.81 17.69 -6.45
CA TYR A 59 -9.54 18.99 -5.83
C TYR A 59 -10.00 20.18 -6.69
N TRP A 60 -9.74 20.14 -8.01
CA TRP A 60 -9.98 21.31 -8.89
C TRP A 60 -11.32 21.31 -9.61
N VAL A 61 -11.94 20.14 -9.79
CA VAL A 61 -13.13 19.99 -10.63
C VAL A 61 -14.33 19.59 -9.77
N PRO A 62 -15.45 20.34 -9.82
CA PRO A 62 -16.68 19.90 -9.19
C PRO A 62 -17.22 18.67 -9.92
N LEU A 63 -17.16 17.51 -9.26
CA LEU A 63 -17.59 16.23 -9.83
C LEU A 63 -18.99 15.86 -9.31
N ALA A 64 -19.74 15.14 -10.15
CA ALA A 64 -21.03 14.57 -9.75
C ALA A 64 -20.83 13.54 -8.61
N SER A 65 -21.77 13.49 -7.67
CA SER A 65 -21.67 12.62 -6.48
C SER A 65 -21.39 11.16 -6.82
N TRP A 66 -21.97 10.61 -7.87
CA TRP A 66 -21.73 9.22 -8.27
C TRP A 66 -20.28 8.96 -8.70
N ILE A 67 -19.60 9.97 -9.30
CA ILE A 67 -18.17 9.87 -9.65
C ILE A 67 -17.34 9.88 -8.37
N LEU A 68 -17.66 10.78 -7.42
CA LEU A 68 -16.97 10.86 -6.13
C LEU A 68 -17.06 9.54 -5.35
N TYR A 69 -18.26 8.94 -5.27
CA TYR A 69 -18.43 7.62 -4.64
C TYR A 69 -17.66 6.52 -5.36
N THR A 70 -17.62 6.54 -6.69
CA THR A 70 -16.87 5.56 -7.47
C THR A 70 -15.36 5.68 -7.21
N LEU A 71 -14.82 6.89 -7.21
CA LEU A 71 -13.40 7.15 -6.92
C LEU A 71 -13.04 6.78 -5.49
N LEU A 72 -13.91 7.09 -4.52
CA LEU A 72 -13.74 6.72 -3.11
C LEU A 72 -13.64 5.21 -2.94
N VAL A 73 -14.60 4.45 -3.49
CA VAL A 73 -14.61 2.99 -3.41
C VAL A 73 -13.39 2.40 -4.13
N TYR A 74 -13.07 2.90 -5.33
CA TYR A 74 -11.91 2.43 -6.08
C TYR A 74 -10.60 2.70 -5.34
N GLY A 75 -10.42 3.92 -4.77
CA GLY A 75 -9.23 4.27 -4.01
C GLY A 75 -9.01 3.36 -2.80
N LEU A 76 -10.06 3.11 -2.02
CA LEU A 76 -9.99 2.18 -0.89
C LEU A 76 -9.69 0.74 -1.32
N LEU A 77 -10.32 0.25 -2.39
CA LEU A 77 -10.04 -1.07 -2.94
C LEU A 77 -8.59 -1.17 -3.42
N ARG A 78 -8.06 -0.11 -4.02
CA ARG A 78 -6.69 -0.09 -4.50
C ARG A 78 -5.67 -0.12 -3.36
N VAL A 79 -5.89 0.66 -2.31
CA VAL A 79 -5.05 0.61 -1.09
C VAL A 79 -5.08 -0.80 -0.48
N PHE A 80 -6.27 -1.38 -0.32
CA PHE A 80 -6.42 -2.74 0.17
C PHE A 80 -5.65 -3.76 -0.70
N GLU A 81 -5.75 -3.66 -2.02
CA GLU A 81 -5.03 -4.49 -2.97
C GLU A 81 -3.51 -4.42 -2.77
N ILE A 82 -2.96 -3.19 -2.64
CA ILE A 82 -1.53 -2.98 -2.44
C ILE A 82 -1.07 -3.69 -1.15
N ILE A 83 -1.78 -3.49 -0.04
CA ILE A 83 -1.43 -4.10 1.25
C ILE A 83 -1.47 -5.62 1.16
N VAL A 84 -2.55 -6.19 0.63
CA VAL A 84 -2.69 -7.64 0.46
C VAL A 84 -1.58 -8.21 -0.42
N TYR A 85 -1.26 -7.54 -1.52
CA TYR A 85 -0.18 -7.94 -2.41
C TYR A 85 1.17 -7.93 -1.71
N GLN A 86 1.51 -6.86 -1.00
CA GLN A 86 2.79 -6.72 -0.31
C GLN A 86 2.95 -7.76 0.82
N LEU A 87 1.89 -8.03 1.60
CA LEU A 87 1.90 -9.07 2.62
C LEU A 87 2.06 -10.47 2.02
N ASN A 88 1.39 -10.75 0.89
CA ASN A 88 1.57 -12.02 0.19
C ASN A 88 3.03 -12.22 -0.26
N VAL A 89 3.62 -11.22 -0.92
CA VAL A 89 5.00 -11.29 -1.42
C VAL A 89 6.02 -11.38 -0.29
N LEU A 90 5.75 -10.73 0.86
CA LEU A 90 6.68 -10.75 2.00
C LEU A 90 6.63 -12.06 2.78
N ILE A 91 5.42 -12.54 3.08
CA ILE A 91 5.20 -13.60 4.08
C ILE A 91 4.81 -14.92 3.39
N PHE A 92 3.81 -14.88 2.52
CA PHE A 92 3.17 -16.10 2.04
C PHE A 92 3.82 -16.72 0.79
N ASP A 93 4.42 -15.94 -0.09
CA ASP A 93 5.12 -16.50 -1.26
C ASP A 93 6.36 -17.30 -0.86
N PRO A 94 7.23 -16.82 0.06
CA PRO A 94 8.31 -17.65 0.60
C PRO A 94 7.81 -18.91 1.32
N TYR A 95 6.74 -18.79 2.10
CA TYR A 95 6.14 -19.91 2.79
C TYR A 95 5.60 -20.99 1.82
N ARG A 96 4.90 -20.57 0.75
CA ARG A 96 4.40 -21.46 -0.30
C ARG A 96 5.53 -22.15 -1.06
N ALA A 97 6.60 -21.41 -1.39
CA ALA A 97 7.76 -21.98 -2.05
C ALA A 97 8.43 -23.07 -1.18
N GLN A 98 8.63 -22.78 0.10
CA GLN A 98 9.20 -23.75 1.06
C GLN A 98 8.33 -24.99 1.20
N ARG A 99 7.00 -24.85 1.26
CA ARG A 99 6.05 -25.96 1.35
C ARG A 99 6.06 -26.86 0.09
N GLN A 100 6.36 -26.25 -1.08
CA GLN A 100 6.47 -26.97 -2.35
C GLN A 100 7.88 -27.49 -2.64
N ASN A 101 8.81 -27.40 -1.69
CA ASN A 101 10.23 -27.73 -1.86
C ASN A 101 10.87 -27.02 -3.06
N LYS A 102 10.45 -25.76 -3.34
CA LYS A 102 11.01 -24.91 -4.37
C LYS A 102 11.86 -23.81 -3.75
N GLU A 103 12.97 -23.48 -4.39
CA GLU A 103 13.74 -22.31 -4.00
C GLU A 103 12.93 -21.03 -4.27
N TYR A 104 12.83 -20.17 -3.26
CA TYR A 104 12.27 -18.84 -3.43
C TYR A 104 13.38 -17.89 -3.89
N ALA A 105 13.46 -17.67 -5.19
CA ALA A 105 14.43 -16.77 -5.77
C ALA A 105 13.78 -15.42 -6.11
N ILE A 106 14.36 -14.34 -5.60
CA ILE A 106 13.97 -12.96 -5.94
C ILE A 106 14.81 -12.54 -7.14
N HIS A 107 14.17 -12.19 -8.25
CA HIS A 107 14.88 -11.80 -9.48
C HIS A 107 15.79 -10.57 -9.31
N SER A 108 15.33 -9.57 -8.52
CA SER A 108 16.10 -8.37 -8.18
C SER A 108 15.55 -7.74 -6.90
N ALA A 109 16.40 -7.63 -5.90
CA ALA A 109 16.09 -6.98 -4.63
C ALA A 109 15.85 -5.47 -4.82
N THR A 110 16.68 -4.79 -5.62
CA THR A 110 16.54 -3.36 -5.93
C THR A 110 15.19 -3.07 -6.59
N ARG A 111 14.80 -3.86 -7.59
CA ARG A 111 13.50 -3.72 -8.27
C ARG A 111 12.33 -3.84 -7.28
N MET A 112 12.40 -4.81 -6.39
CA MET A 112 11.36 -5.04 -5.39
C MET A 112 11.20 -3.84 -4.44
N VAL A 113 12.31 -3.25 -3.98
CA VAL A 113 12.30 -2.06 -3.12
C VAL A 113 11.76 -0.85 -3.86
N VAL A 114 12.17 -0.63 -5.11
CA VAL A 114 11.66 0.49 -5.92
C VAL A 114 10.15 0.38 -6.12
N LEU A 115 9.62 -0.80 -6.46
CA LEU A 115 8.18 -1.01 -6.58
C LEU A 115 7.44 -0.84 -5.25
N LEU A 116 8.05 -1.24 -4.14
CA LEU A 116 7.49 -1.04 -2.81
C LEU A 116 7.35 0.45 -2.47
N LEU A 117 8.40 1.26 -2.77
CA LEU A 117 8.37 2.71 -2.57
C LEU A 117 7.30 3.38 -3.46
N HIS A 118 7.16 2.96 -4.74
CA HIS A 118 6.09 3.46 -5.61
C HIS A 118 4.70 3.15 -5.03
N ASN A 119 4.47 1.94 -4.56
CA ASN A 119 3.22 1.55 -3.92
C ASN A 119 2.95 2.36 -2.63
N TYR A 120 4.00 2.69 -1.88
CA TYR A 120 3.84 3.51 -0.67
C TYR A 120 3.42 4.95 -1.00
N VAL A 121 4.05 5.55 -2.01
CA VAL A 121 3.64 6.87 -2.52
C VAL A 121 2.25 6.83 -3.14
N GLU A 122 1.90 5.76 -3.87
CA GLU A 122 0.56 5.56 -4.44
C GLU A 122 -0.53 5.58 -3.36
N ILE A 123 -0.30 4.92 -2.21
CA ILE A 123 -1.24 4.92 -1.07
C ILE A 123 -1.50 6.34 -0.56
N MET A 124 -0.47 7.18 -0.43
CA MET A 124 -0.60 8.57 0.02
C MET A 124 -1.54 9.37 -0.89
N PHE A 125 -1.40 9.23 -2.22
CA PHE A 125 -2.25 9.93 -3.17
C PHE A 125 -3.68 9.36 -3.23
N TRP A 126 -3.85 8.06 -3.06
CA TRP A 126 -5.19 7.48 -2.97
C TRP A 126 -5.94 7.96 -1.73
N TYR A 127 -5.29 8.03 -0.56
CA TYR A 127 -5.92 8.61 0.63
C TYR A 127 -6.23 10.08 0.45
N THR A 128 -5.33 10.86 -0.17
CA THR A 128 -5.62 12.25 -0.55
C THR A 128 -6.90 12.34 -1.40
N ALA A 129 -7.02 11.52 -2.44
CA ALA A 129 -8.21 11.50 -3.30
C ALA A 129 -9.47 11.08 -2.54
N VAL A 130 -9.40 10.03 -1.72
CA VAL A 130 -10.53 9.51 -0.93
C VAL A 130 -11.04 10.55 0.07
N ILE A 131 -10.14 11.22 0.80
CA ILE A 131 -10.50 12.25 1.78
C ILE A 131 -11.11 13.46 1.08
N LEU A 132 -10.54 13.91 -0.04
CA LEU A 132 -11.11 14.97 -0.87
C LEU A 132 -12.50 14.60 -1.43
N CYS A 133 -12.71 13.33 -1.82
CA CYS A 133 -14.05 12.85 -2.21
C CYS A 133 -15.05 12.99 -1.07
N LEU A 134 -14.70 12.60 0.16
CA LEU A 134 -15.57 12.75 1.32
C LEU A 134 -15.90 14.21 1.59
N ILE A 135 -14.90 15.10 1.59
CA ILE A 135 -15.09 16.54 1.79
C ILE A 135 -16.08 17.10 0.76
N ASN A 136 -15.92 16.76 -0.51
CA ASN A 136 -16.81 17.23 -1.58
C ASN A 136 -18.22 16.62 -1.49
N ILE A 137 -18.38 15.36 -1.08
CA ILE A 137 -19.68 14.71 -0.89
C ILE A 137 -20.48 15.40 0.23
N TYR A 138 -19.80 15.78 1.32
CA TYR A 138 -20.44 16.44 2.46
C TYR A 138 -20.50 17.96 2.32
N GLY A 139 -20.02 18.54 1.20
CA GLY A 139 -20.08 19.96 0.92
C GLY A 139 -19.22 20.81 1.85
N SER A 140 -18.18 20.26 2.43
CA SER A 140 -17.25 20.99 3.29
C SER A 140 -16.26 21.78 2.45
N GLU A 141 -15.92 23.02 2.90
CA GLU A 141 -14.89 23.82 2.23
C GLU A 141 -13.48 23.29 2.54
N VAL A 142 -12.64 23.21 1.52
CA VAL A 142 -11.23 22.84 1.66
C VAL A 142 -10.41 24.11 1.89
N TYR A 143 -9.80 24.24 3.08
CA TYR A 143 -8.98 25.42 3.43
C TYR A 143 -7.51 25.28 3.02
N PHE A 144 -7.09 24.08 2.68
CA PHE A 144 -5.69 23.80 2.29
C PHE A 144 -5.57 23.84 0.77
N SER A 145 -4.43 24.32 0.28
CA SER A 145 -4.06 24.07 -1.12
C SER A 145 -3.85 22.57 -1.33
N TRP A 146 -3.96 22.11 -2.56
CA TRP A 146 -3.73 20.69 -2.87
C TRP A 146 -2.39 20.17 -2.33
N GLY A 147 -1.31 20.96 -2.50
CA GLY A 147 0.00 20.58 -1.99
C GLY A 147 0.07 20.49 -0.46
N GLN A 148 -0.60 21.41 0.26
CA GLN A 148 -0.71 21.35 1.72
C GLN A 148 -1.52 20.11 2.14
N PHE A 149 -2.57 19.77 1.39
CA PHE A 149 -3.38 18.59 1.67
C PHE A 149 -2.57 17.31 1.53
N VAL A 150 -1.81 17.16 0.43
CA VAL A 150 -0.86 16.06 0.24
C VAL A 150 0.17 16.02 1.38
N GLN A 151 0.72 17.17 1.77
CA GLN A 151 1.66 17.27 2.88
C GLN A 151 1.07 16.75 4.20
N GLN A 152 -0.18 17.10 4.51
CA GLN A 152 -0.87 16.63 5.72
C GLN A 152 -1.05 15.12 5.71
N ASN A 153 -1.43 14.53 4.56
CA ASN A 153 -1.53 13.07 4.43
C ASN A 153 -0.18 12.38 4.56
N VAL A 154 0.87 12.92 3.98
CA VAL A 154 2.24 12.38 4.15
C VAL A 154 2.66 12.42 5.62
N LEU A 155 2.39 13.52 6.33
CA LEU A 155 2.67 13.64 7.76
C LEU A 155 1.83 12.67 8.58
N CYS A 156 0.54 12.52 8.27
CA CYS A 156 -0.34 11.55 8.92
C CYS A 156 0.22 10.13 8.85
N ILE A 157 0.61 9.68 7.67
CA ILE A 157 1.20 8.35 7.46
C ILE A 157 2.57 8.20 8.14
N ALA A 158 3.41 9.24 8.08
CA ALA A 158 4.77 9.18 8.59
C ALA A 158 4.86 9.31 10.12
N THR A 159 3.98 10.10 10.72
CA THR A 159 4.01 10.42 12.16
C THR A 159 2.85 9.82 12.95
N PHE A 160 1.89 9.17 12.25
CA PHE A 160 0.63 8.67 12.82
C PHE A 160 -0.20 9.76 13.52
N ASN A 161 -0.06 11.00 13.04
CA ASN A 161 -0.74 12.17 13.56
C ASN A 161 -1.92 12.57 12.67
N SER A 162 -3.08 12.80 13.29
CA SER A 162 -4.33 13.16 12.63
C SER A 162 -4.82 14.58 12.98
N ASP A 163 -3.93 15.48 13.40
CA ASP A 163 -4.28 16.82 13.87
C ASP A 163 -5.12 17.62 12.87
N PHE A 164 -4.98 17.36 11.56
CA PHE A 164 -5.77 18.03 10.54
C PHE A 164 -7.28 17.69 10.61
N LEU A 165 -7.67 16.61 11.33
CA LEU A 165 -9.06 16.25 11.60
C LEU A 165 -9.66 17.03 12.78
N GLU A 166 -8.83 17.67 13.59
CA GLU A 166 -9.30 18.37 14.79
C GLU A 166 -10.03 19.67 14.48
N THR A 167 -10.01 20.10 13.21
CA THR A 167 -10.83 21.25 12.80
C THR A 167 -12.33 20.90 12.93
N PRO A 168 -13.18 21.79 13.52
CA PRO A 168 -14.58 21.48 13.76
C PRO A 168 -15.37 21.06 12.51
N ARG A 169 -14.95 21.51 11.33
CA ARG A 169 -15.59 21.16 10.05
C ARG A 169 -15.19 19.79 9.54
N MET A 170 -13.94 19.41 9.71
CA MET A 170 -13.45 18.09 9.31
C MET A 170 -14.01 16.99 10.23
N SER A 171 -14.05 17.25 11.54
CA SER A 171 -14.61 16.31 12.50
C SER A 171 -16.13 16.09 12.33
N ALA A 172 -16.83 17.00 11.65
CA ALA A 172 -18.24 16.84 11.34
C ALA A 172 -18.55 15.85 10.21
N ILE A 173 -17.53 15.41 9.44
CA ILE A 173 -17.69 14.41 8.36
C ILE A 173 -17.66 13.00 8.96
N PRO A 174 -18.78 12.25 9.00
CA PRO A 174 -18.89 11.03 9.81
C PRO A 174 -17.90 9.91 9.45
N ALA A 175 -17.60 9.76 8.16
CA ALA A 175 -16.72 8.69 7.68
C ALA A 175 -15.22 9.06 7.71
N LEU A 176 -14.88 10.32 7.94
CA LEU A 176 -13.52 10.81 7.76
C LEU A 176 -12.56 10.22 8.80
N SER A 177 -12.96 10.16 10.07
CA SER A 177 -12.15 9.56 11.13
C SER A 177 -11.80 8.09 10.87
N HIS A 178 -12.75 7.33 10.31
CA HIS A 178 -12.51 5.93 9.95
C HIS A 178 -11.53 5.80 8.79
N VAL A 179 -11.64 6.66 7.78
CA VAL A 179 -10.72 6.68 6.64
C VAL A 179 -9.30 7.03 7.08
N VAL A 180 -9.15 8.04 7.94
CA VAL A 180 -7.83 8.43 8.47
C VAL A 180 -7.26 7.35 9.39
N PHE A 181 -8.07 6.69 10.19
CA PHE A 181 -7.62 5.53 10.95
C PHE A 181 -7.10 4.42 10.03
N MET A 182 -7.81 4.11 8.94
CA MET A 182 -7.35 3.15 7.93
C MET A 182 -6.06 3.61 7.24
N GLU A 183 -5.90 4.92 7.01
CA GLU A 183 -4.69 5.52 6.47
C GLU A 183 -3.49 5.28 7.39
N ILE A 184 -3.63 5.57 8.67
CA ILE A 184 -2.58 5.35 9.69
C ILE A 184 -2.20 3.87 9.76
N ILE A 185 -3.16 2.96 9.81
CA ILE A 185 -2.90 1.51 9.84
C ILE A 185 -2.20 1.05 8.55
N SER A 186 -2.64 1.56 7.39
CA SER A 186 -1.99 1.25 6.11
C SER A 186 -0.54 1.73 6.08
N GLY A 187 -0.29 2.94 6.58
CA GLY A 187 1.06 3.51 6.72
C GLY A 187 1.94 2.67 7.64
N LEU A 188 1.42 2.26 8.80
CA LEU A 188 2.14 1.40 9.73
C LEU A 188 2.53 0.06 9.09
N ILE A 189 1.59 -0.61 8.43
CA ILE A 189 1.84 -1.88 7.74
C ILE A 189 2.91 -1.69 6.66
N MET A 190 2.79 -0.66 5.82
CA MET A 190 3.76 -0.40 4.75
C MET A 190 5.14 -0.04 5.28
N THR A 191 5.23 0.70 6.38
CA THR A 191 6.49 1.02 7.05
C THR A 191 7.17 -0.26 7.58
N LEU A 192 6.43 -1.16 8.23
CA LEU A 192 6.96 -2.43 8.73
C LEU A 192 7.43 -3.33 7.58
N ILE A 193 6.68 -3.40 6.47
CA ILE A 193 7.08 -4.15 5.29
C ILE A 193 8.35 -3.56 4.68
N SER A 194 8.41 -2.22 4.54
CA SER A 194 9.58 -1.53 3.98
C SER A 194 10.82 -1.77 4.83
N LEU A 195 10.72 -1.61 6.15
CA LEU A 195 11.81 -1.85 7.09
C LEU A 195 12.31 -3.30 7.01
N SER A 196 11.40 -4.27 7.01
CA SER A 196 11.74 -5.69 6.87
C SER A 196 12.52 -5.97 5.57
N ARG A 197 12.12 -5.35 4.47
CA ARG A 197 12.81 -5.49 3.17
C ARG A 197 14.19 -4.84 3.19
N PHE A 198 14.33 -3.64 3.75
CA PHE A 198 15.62 -2.96 3.87
C PHE A 198 16.60 -3.76 4.74
N ILE A 199 16.15 -4.28 5.88
CA ILE A 199 17.00 -5.13 6.75
C ILE A 199 17.46 -6.38 6.00
N GLY A 200 16.58 -7.03 5.23
CA GLY A 200 16.93 -8.21 4.43
C GLY A 200 17.93 -7.95 3.29
N LEU A 201 18.19 -6.68 2.95
CA LEU A 201 19.15 -6.28 1.91
C LEU A 201 20.52 -5.89 2.49
N LEU A 202 20.62 -5.70 3.81
CA LEU A 202 21.92 -5.37 4.43
C LEU A 202 22.88 -6.55 4.26
N PRO A 203 24.10 -6.29 3.78
CA PRO A 203 25.12 -7.34 3.70
C PRO A 203 25.44 -7.84 5.12
N PRO A 204 25.72 -9.15 5.28
CA PRO A 204 26.15 -9.68 6.57
C PRO A 204 27.41 -8.94 7.03
N VAL A 205 27.38 -8.44 8.26
CA VAL A 205 28.54 -7.77 8.87
C VAL A 205 29.64 -8.82 9.06
N ALA A 206 30.71 -8.71 8.28
CA ALA A 206 31.89 -9.52 8.49
C ALA A 206 32.61 -9.03 9.75
N GLU A 207 32.55 -9.79 10.87
CA GLU A 207 33.43 -9.57 12.00
C GLU A 207 34.89 -9.72 11.54
N LYS A 208 35.67 -8.63 11.60
CA LYS A 208 37.13 -8.74 11.52
C LYS A 208 37.58 -9.55 12.74
N ARG A 209 37.77 -10.85 12.59
CA ARG A 209 38.52 -11.64 13.55
C ARG A 209 39.87 -10.96 13.69
N GLY A 210 40.09 -10.34 14.87
CA GLY A 210 41.38 -9.78 15.24
C GLY A 210 42.44 -10.85 14.97
N ARG A 211 43.40 -10.56 14.09
CA ARG A 211 44.67 -11.28 14.08
C ARG A 211 45.35 -10.96 15.41
N GLU A 212 45.11 -11.80 16.41
CA GLU A 212 46.07 -11.93 17.49
C GLU A 212 47.38 -12.37 16.82
N LYS A 213 48.32 -11.40 16.75
CA LYS A 213 49.70 -11.71 16.44
C LYS A 213 50.28 -12.33 17.73
N ALA A 214 50.55 -13.63 17.65
CA ALA A 214 51.51 -14.28 18.54
C ALA A 214 52.91 -13.79 18.18
#